data_be4c16c6fd1b450d4a169388a9671465
#
_entry.id   be4c16c6fd1b450d4a169388a9671465
#
_cell.length_a   1.000
_cell.length_b   1.000
_cell.length_c   1.000
_cell.angle_alpha   90.00
_cell.angle_beta   90.00
_cell.angle_gamma   90.00
#
_symmetry.space_group_name_H-M   'P 1'
#
loop_
_entity.id
_entity.type
_entity.pdbx_description
1 polymer ?
#
loop_
_entity_poly.entity_id
_entity_poly.type
_entity_poly.pdbx_seq_one_letter_code
_entity_poly.pdbx_strand_id
1 'polypeptide(L)'
;MIPITGHTRLTALLGSPVAHSISPLMHNEAFQLLDLDYTYLCFEVNEETLPAAVDGLKACGIRGFNLTMPNKNKIVELLDELSPAARLIGAVNTVVNDDGHLTGYNTDGVGYMQAVKDAGYDITGKTITIMGAGGAATAICAPVSYTHLRAHETPEHL
;
A
#
# COMPACT_ATOMS: atom_id res chain seq x y z
N MET A 1 4.90 7.18 -25.48
CA MET A 1 3.93 7.64 -24.44
C MET A 1 2.55 7.21 -24.94
N ILE A 2 1.84 6.39 -24.19
CA ILE A 2 0.46 6.02 -24.52
C ILE A 2 -0.41 7.28 -24.34
N PRO A 3 -1.19 7.69 -25.34
CA PRO A 3 -2.03 8.89 -25.22
C PRO A 3 -3.15 8.64 -24.20
N ILE A 4 -3.39 9.60 -23.32
CA ILE A 4 -4.55 9.55 -22.40
C ILE A 4 -5.81 9.80 -23.21
N THR A 5 -6.77 8.88 -23.12
CA THR A 5 -8.06 8.90 -23.85
C THR A 5 -9.23 8.66 -22.87
N GLY A 6 -10.46 8.63 -23.38
CA GLY A 6 -11.63 8.24 -22.58
C GLY A 6 -11.64 6.77 -22.14
N HIS A 7 -10.73 5.94 -22.61
CA HIS A 7 -10.56 4.54 -22.20
C HIS A 7 -9.50 4.34 -21.14
N THR A 8 -8.63 5.35 -20.93
CA THR A 8 -7.52 5.26 -19.97
C THR A 8 -8.07 5.09 -18.56
N ARG A 9 -7.61 4.07 -17.85
CA ARG A 9 -8.03 3.78 -16.48
C ARG A 9 -7.24 4.58 -15.47
N LEU A 10 -7.92 5.16 -14.50
CA LEU A 10 -7.30 5.91 -13.41
C LEU A 10 -6.84 4.97 -12.29
N THR A 11 -5.63 5.23 -11.79
CA THR A 11 -5.10 4.74 -10.53
C THR A 11 -4.51 5.91 -9.73
N ALA A 12 -4.34 5.77 -8.41
CA ALA A 12 -3.96 6.92 -7.59
C ALA A 12 -3.15 6.56 -6.34
N LEU A 13 -2.53 7.60 -5.75
CA LEU A 13 -2.06 7.62 -4.37
C LEU A 13 -2.91 8.61 -3.56
N LEU A 14 -3.41 8.17 -2.41
CA LEU A 14 -4.11 9.02 -1.45
C LEU A 14 -3.28 9.17 -0.18
N GLY A 15 -2.98 10.40 0.21
CA GLY A 15 -2.20 10.68 1.42
C GLY A 15 -1.99 12.18 1.64
N SER A 16 -1.33 12.54 2.73
CA SER A 16 -1.01 13.93 3.06
C SER A 16 0.25 14.00 3.95
N PRO A 17 1.34 14.67 3.48
CA PRO A 17 1.52 15.31 2.17
C PRO A 17 1.93 14.30 1.08
N VAL A 18 1.55 14.55 -0.18
CA VAL A 18 1.91 13.69 -1.33
C VAL A 18 2.73 14.38 -2.43
N ALA A 19 2.94 15.68 -2.32
CA ALA A 19 3.63 16.47 -3.36
C ALA A 19 5.06 15.98 -3.68
N HIS A 20 5.73 15.33 -2.73
CA HIS A 20 7.08 14.79 -2.87
C HIS A 20 7.12 13.35 -3.37
N SER A 21 5.95 12.73 -3.64
CA SER A 21 5.87 11.32 -4.02
C SER A 21 6.43 11.08 -5.42
N ILE A 22 7.28 10.08 -5.55
CA ILE A 22 7.80 9.58 -6.83
C ILE A 22 6.89 8.50 -7.44
N SER A 23 5.83 8.08 -6.75
CA SER A 23 4.92 7.01 -7.22
C SER A 23 4.34 7.28 -8.60
N PRO A 24 3.91 8.51 -8.98
CA PRO A 24 3.43 8.77 -10.33
C PRO A 24 4.47 8.51 -11.41
N LEU A 25 5.72 8.88 -11.17
CA LEU A 25 6.80 8.64 -12.13
C LEU A 25 7.01 7.13 -12.32
N MET A 26 7.14 6.39 -11.22
CA MET A 26 7.38 4.95 -11.22
C MET A 26 6.24 4.17 -11.87
N HIS A 27 4.99 4.43 -11.47
CA HIS A 27 3.84 3.69 -11.99
C HIS A 27 3.56 4.01 -13.45
N ASN A 28 3.61 5.29 -13.85
CA ASN A 28 3.36 5.66 -15.24
C ASN A 28 4.44 5.14 -16.18
N GLU A 29 5.70 5.07 -15.76
CA GLU A 29 6.76 4.42 -16.52
C GLU A 29 6.50 2.90 -16.66
N ALA A 30 6.13 2.24 -15.57
CA ALA A 30 5.79 0.82 -15.60
C ALA A 30 4.58 0.53 -16.53
N PHE A 31 3.55 1.35 -16.50
CA PHE A 31 2.39 1.21 -17.40
C PHE A 31 2.81 1.33 -18.86
N GLN A 32 3.70 2.26 -19.20
CA GLN A 32 4.23 2.39 -20.56
C GLN A 32 5.05 1.17 -21.00
N LEU A 33 5.92 0.66 -20.12
CA LEU A 33 6.74 -0.52 -20.39
C LEU A 33 5.91 -1.79 -20.59
N LEU A 34 4.77 -1.88 -19.91
CA LEU A 34 3.86 -3.03 -19.96
C LEU A 34 2.73 -2.86 -20.99
N ASP A 35 2.72 -1.76 -21.76
CA ASP A 35 1.68 -1.40 -22.72
C ASP A 35 0.27 -1.38 -22.11
N LEU A 36 0.16 -0.84 -20.89
CA LEU A 36 -1.10 -0.73 -20.17
C LEU A 36 -1.69 0.68 -20.29
N ASP A 37 -2.96 0.78 -20.69
CA ASP A 37 -3.69 2.05 -20.80
C ASP A 37 -4.21 2.50 -19.43
N TYR A 38 -3.24 2.92 -18.58
CA TYR A 38 -3.46 3.40 -17.22
C TYR A 38 -2.76 4.74 -17.02
N THR A 39 -3.28 5.52 -16.08
CA THR A 39 -2.62 6.70 -15.55
C THR A 39 -2.64 6.68 -14.03
N TYR A 40 -1.56 7.16 -13.41
CA TYR A 40 -1.40 7.25 -11.98
C TYR A 40 -1.19 8.68 -11.54
N LEU A 41 -1.99 9.14 -10.58
CA LEU A 41 -1.95 10.48 -10.03
C LEU A 41 -1.83 10.44 -8.51
N CYS A 42 -1.42 11.57 -7.89
CA CYS A 42 -1.48 11.77 -6.45
C CYS A 42 -2.60 12.72 -6.10
N PHE A 43 -3.34 12.41 -5.03
CA PHE A 43 -4.35 13.28 -4.45
C PHE A 43 -4.01 13.56 -2.99
N GLU A 44 -3.99 14.84 -2.64
CA GLU A 44 -3.82 15.29 -1.27
C GLU A 44 -5.10 14.99 -0.49
N VAL A 45 -5.06 13.93 0.32
CA VAL A 45 -6.20 13.41 1.08
C VAL A 45 -5.73 13.08 2.49
N ASN A 46 -6.37 13.66 3.49
CA ASN A 46 -6.17 13.36 4.90
C ASN A 46 -7.29 12.45 5.44
N GLU A 47 -7.23 12.07 6.72
CA GLU A 47 -8.22 11.17 7.34
C GLU A 47 -9.65 11.74 7.32
N GLU A 48 -9.80 13.07 7.41
CA GLU A 48 -11.10 13.73 7.41
C GLU A 48 -11.75 13.67 6.02
N THR A 49 -10.97 13.90 4.97
CA THR A 49 -11.47 13.95 3.59
C THR A 49 -11.47 12.56 2.92
N LEU A 50 -10.85 11.54 3.55
CA LEU A 50 -10.72 10.21 2.98
C LEU A 50 -12.06 9.55 2.59
N PRO A 51 -13.12 9.56 3.42
CA PRO A 51 -14.40 8.92 3.04
C PRO A 51 -14.98 9.52 1.76
N ALA A 52 -15.05 10.85 1.67
CA ALA A 52 -15.57 11.53 0.49
C ALA A 52 -14.70 11.28 -0.77
N ALA A 53 -13.37 11.22 -0.60
CA ALA A 53 -12.46 10.92 -1.69
C ALA A 53 -12.65 9.49 -2.22
N VAL A 54 -12.80 8.51 -1.32
CA VAL A 54 -13.05 7.10 -1.68
C VAL A 54 -14.37 6.95 -2.42
N ASP A 55 -15.46 7.53 -1.90
CA ASP A 55 -16.79 7.49 -2.53
C ASP A 55 -16.76 8.13 -3.93
N GLY A 56 -16.13 9.31 -4.04
CA GLY A 56 -16.01 10.02 -5.32
C GLY A 56 -15.19 9.25 -6.36
N LEU A 57 -14.05 8.71 -5.97
CA LEU A 57 -13.19 7.91 -6.84
C LEU A 57 -13.86 6.58 -7.25
N LYS A 58 -14.56 5.94 -6.33
CA LYS A 58 -15.37 4.74 -6.59
C LYS A 58 -16.46 5.06 -7.63
N ALA A 59 -17.21 6.16 -7.46
CA ALA A 59 -18.23 6.61 -8.40
C ALA A 59 -17.65 6.96 -9.79
N CYS A 60 -16.41 7.46 -9.85
CA CYS A 60 -15.68 7.73 -11.09
C CYS A 60 -15.05 6.48 -11.74
N GLY A 61 -15.23 5.30 -11.16
CA GLY A 61 -14.71 4.05 -11.71
C GLY A 61 -13.20 3.90 -11.63
N ILE A 62 -12.55 4.48 -10.61
CA ILE A 62 -11.11 4.26 -10.38
C ILE A 62 -10.80 2.76 -10.32
N ARG A 63 -9.70 2.30 -10.94
CA ARG A 63 -9.35 0.87 -10.93
C ARG A 63 -8.78 0.41 -9.59
N GLY A 64 -8.12 1.31 -8.90
CA GLY A 64 -7.50 1.05 -7.61
C GLY A 64 -6.63 2.21 -7.16
N PHE A 65 -6.20 2.18 -5.92
CA PHE A 65 -5.36 3.24 -5.37
C PHE A 65 -4.47 2.74 -4.24
N ASN A 66 -3.35 3.42 -4.06
CA ASN A 66 -2.49 3.22 -2.92
C ASN A 66 -2.82 4.22 -1.80
N LEU A 67 -2.50 3.83 -0.58
CA LEU A 67 -2.58 4.67 0.61
C LEU A 67 -1.19 4.91 1.18
N THR A 68 -0.91 6.15 1.54
CA THR A 68 0.22 6.51 2.39
C THR A 68 -0.27 7.23 3.64
N MET A 69 0.66 7.75 4.44
CA MET A 69 0.31 8.49 5.65
C MET A 69 -0.71 9.62 5.35
N PRO A 70 -1.70 9.85 6.24
CA PRO A 70 -2.03 9.11 7.47
C PRO A 70 -3.04 7.99 7.27
N ASN A 71 -3.47 7.69 6.05
CA ASN A 71 -4.72 7.02 5.68
C ASN A 71 -4.72 5.49 5.80
N LYS A 72 -3.55 4.82 5.96
CA LYS A 72 -3.43 3.35 5.87
C LYS A 72 -4.30 2.57 6.87
N ASN A 73 -4.51 3.11 8.07
CA ASN A 73 -5.37 2.48 9.08
C ASN A 73 -6.83 2.89 8.90
N LYS A 74 -7.08 4.17 8.62
CA LYS A 74 -8.44 4.71 8.50
C LYS A 74 -9.23 4.09 7.35
N ILE A 75 -8.57 3.78 6.24
CA ILE A 75 -9.21 3.18 5.06
C ILE A 75 -9.88 1.83 5.35
N VAL A 76 -9.39 1.08 6.34
CA VAL A 76 -9.88 -0.27 6.68
C VAL A 76 -11.40 -0.29 6.89
N GLU A 77 -11.95 0.77 7.51
CA GLU A 77 -13.39 0.90 7.80
C GLU A 77 -14.25 1.18 6.55
N LEU A 78 -13.61 1.56 5.44
CA LEU A 78 -14.27 1.98 4.20
C LEU A 78 -14.24 0.90 3.10
N LEU A 79 -13.69 -0.27 3.40
CA LEU A 79 -13.48 -1.35 2.43
C LEU A 79 -14.49 -2.48 2.63
N ASP A 80 -14.87 -3.10 1.53
CA ASP A 80 -15.79 -4.24 1.52
C ASP A 80 -15.09 -5.52 1.98
N GLU A 81 -13.79 -5.68 1.65
CA GLU A 81 -13.00 -6.87 1.98
C GLU A 81 -11.54 -6.52 2.30
N LEU A 82 -10.92 -7.34 3.15
CA LEU A 82 -9.50 -7.26 3.49
C LEU A 82 -8.81 -8.58 3.21
N SER A 83 -7.64 -8.52 2.58
CA SER A 83 -6.73 -9.66 2.50
C SER A 83 -6.33 -10.14 3.90
N PRO A 84 -5.94 -11.43 4.08
CA PRO A 84 -5.49 -11.93 5.37
C PRO A 84 -4.35 -11.11 5.98
N ALA A 85 -3.38 -10.68 5.18
CA ALA A 85 -2.28 -9.84 5.62
C ALA A 85 -2.75 -8.45 6.10
N ALA A 86 -3.62 -7.77 5.32
CA ALA A 86 -4.16 -6.47 5.69
C ALA A 86 -4.98 -6.54 6.99
N ARG A 87 -5.75 -7.61 7.17
CA ARG A 87 -6.54 -7.86 8.38
C ARG A 87 -5.66 -8.07 9.60
N LEU A 88 -4.59 -8.84 9.46
CA LEU A 88 -3.64 -9.11 10.55
C LEU A 88 -2.87 -7.83 10.97
N ILE A 89 -2.45 -7.05 9.97
CA ILE A 89 -1.66 -5.83 10.18
C ILE A 89 -2.56 -4.67 10.68
N GLY A 90 -3.84 -4.66 10.35
CA GLY A 90 -4.77 -3.56 10.65
C GLY A 90 -4.51 -2.30 9.80
N ALA A 91 -3.85 -2.46 8.66
CA ALA A 91 -3.52 -1.36 7.75
C ALA A 91 -3.51 -1.83 6.29
N VAL A 92 -3.90 -0.93 5.39
CA VAL A 92 -3.97 -1.16 3.95
C VAL A 92 -3.10 -0.12 3.24
N ASN A 93 -2.28 -0.55 2.30
CA ASN A 93 -1.52 0.33 1.43
C ASN A 93 -1.95 0.25 -0.05
N THR A 94 -2.79 -0.72 -0.40
CA THR A 94 -3.25 -0.95 -1.78
C THR A 94 -4.71 -1.37 -1.77
N VAL A 95 -5.53 -0.70 -2.56
CA VAL A 95 -6.94 -1.04 -2.76
C VAL A 95 -7.19 -1.34 -4.22
N VAL A 96 -7.87 -2.43 -4.47
CA VAL A 96 -8.38 -2.82 -5.79
C VAL A 96 -9.88 -2.58 -5.82
N ASN A 97 -10.35 -1.96 -6.89
CA ASN A 97 -11.77 -1.77 -7.16
C ASN A 97 -12.20 -2.67 -8.31
N ASP A 98 -13.00 -3.68 -8.00
CA ASP A 98 -13.62 -4.56 -8.97
C ASP A 98 -15.13 -4.23 -9.03
N ASP A 99 -15.49 -3.39 -9.99
CA ASP A 99 -16.87 -2.94 -10.25
C ASP A 99 -17.63 -2.42 -9.01
N GLY A 100 -16.91 -1.65 -8.19
CA GLY A 100 -17.45 -1.05 -6.98
C GLY A 100 -17.22 -1.87 -5.71
N HIS A 101 -16.67 -3.08 -5.78
CA HIS A 101 -16.21 -3.84 -4.62
C HIS A 101 -14.76 -3.52 -4.31
N LEU A 102 -14.50 -2.97 -3.12
CA LEU A 102 -13.19 -2.52 -2.71
C LEU A 102 -12.50 -3.56 -1.82
N THR A 103 -11.41 -4.15 -2.32
CA THR A 103 -10.59 -5.09 -1.57
C THR A 103 -9.26 -4.47 -1.17
N GLY A 104 -8.95 -4.51 0.13
CA GLY A 104 -7.73 -3.94 0.70
C GLY A 104 -6.61 -4.95 0.90
N TYR A 105 -5.40 -4.54 0.53
CA TYR A 105 -4.18 -5.33 0.66
C TYR A 105 -3.11 -4.55 1.43
N ASN A 106 -2.19 -5.28 2.06
CA ASN A 106 -0.93 -4.72 2.55
C ASN A 106 0.24 -5.45 1.88
N THR A 107 0.98 -4.73 1.06
CA THR A 107 2.10 -5.25 0.28
C THR A 107 3.46 -4.78 0.83
N ASP A 108 3.48 -3.94 1.88
CA ASP A 108 4.72 -3.35 2.40
C ASP A 108 5.69 -4.43 2.90
N GLY A 109 5.18 -5.41 3.64
CA GLY A 109 6.01 -6.49 4.19
C GLY A 109 6.55 -7.44 3.12
N VAL A 110 5.72 -7.82 2.15
CA VAL A 110 6.13 -8.67 1.03
C VAL A 110 7.18 -7.95 0.18
N GLY A 111 6.96 -6.65 -0.09
CA GLY A 111 7.92 -5.82 -0.83
C GLY A 111 9.25 -5.70 -0.11
N TYR A 112 9.25 -5.51 1.21
CA TYR A 112 10.46 -5.49 2.00
C TYR A 112 11.23 -6.81 1.94
N MET A 113 10.53 -7.94 2.12
CA MET A 113 11.17 -9.27 2.03
C MET A 113 11.78 -9.53 0.66
N GLN A 114 11.10 -9.11 -0.42
CA GLN A 114 11.64 -9.22 -1.77
C GLN A 114 12.90 -8.35 -1.94
N ALA A 115 12.87 -7.11 -1.47
CA ALA A 115 14.04 -6.21 -1.53
C ALA A 115 15.25 -6.76 -0.77
N VAL A 116 15.05 -7.36 0.41
CA VAL A 116 16.10 -8.02 1.18
C VAL A 116 16.73 -9.18 0.38
N LYS A 117 15.89 -10.01 -0.25
CA LYS A 117 16.34 -11.13 -1.08
C LYS A 117 17.10 -10.65 -2.31
N ASP A 118 16.59 -9.63 -3.00
CA ASP A 118 17.23 -9.06 -4.20
C ASP A 118 18.58 -8.40 -3.87
N ALA A 119 18.74 -7.89 -2.64
CA ALA A 119 20.01 -7.41 -2.11
C ALA A 119 20.99 -8.53 -1.71
N GLY A 120 20.62 -9.80 -1.91
CA GLY A 120 21.47 -10.96 -1.63
C GLY A 120 21.50 -11.41 -0.17
N TYR A 121 20.57 -10.93 0.67
CA TYR A 121 20.50 -11.35 2.07
C TYR A 121 19.51 -12.51 2.25
N ASP A 122 19.98 -13.58 2.88
CA ASP A 122 19.11 -14.63 3.42
C ASP A 122 18.91 -14.40 4.92
N ILE A 123 17.67 -14.12 5.30
CA ILE A 123 17.29 -13.87 6.69
C ILE A 123 16.68 -15.09 7.37
N THR A 124 16.62 -16.23 6.69
CA THR A 124 16.09 -17.48 7.25
C THR A 124 16.87 -17.90 8.49
N GLY A 125 16.17 -18.05 9.62
CA GLY A 125 16.78 -18.43 10.90
C GLY A 125 17.65 -17.35 11.55
N LYS A 126 17.66 -16.12 11.03
CA LYS A 126 18.39 -14.99 11.62
C LYS A 126 17.56 -14.30 12.70
N THR A 127 18.23 -13.65 13.62
CA THR A 127 17.60 -12.70 14.55
C THR A 127 17.57 -11.32 13.89
N ILE A 128 16.39 -10.73 13.80
CA ILE A 128 16.20 -9.38 13.26
C ILE A 128 15.73 -8.47 14.39
N THR A 129 16.38 -7.32 14.51
CA THR A 129 15.94 -6.26 15.42
C THR A 129 15.22 -5.19 14.62
N ILE A 130 13.98 -4.87 14.99
CA ILE A 130 13.19 -3.81 14.40
C ILE A 130 13.12 -2.67 15.40
N MET A 131 13.59 -1.47 15.01
CA MET A 131 13.53 -0.27 15.85
C MET A 131 12.30 0.55 15.46
N GLY A 132 11.31 0.60 16.33
CA GLY A 132 10.03 1.29 16.16
C GLY A 132 8.85 0.33 16.09
N ALA A 133 7.66 0.82 16.47
CA ALA A 133 6.40 0.06 16.51
C ALA A 133 5.30 0.67 15.62
N GLY A 134 5.65 1.48 14.63
CA GLY A 134 4.69 2.09 13.69
C GLY A 134 4.21 1.11 12.61
N GLY A 135 3.28 1.56 11.77
CA GLY A 135 2.66 0.74 10.72
C GLY A 135 3.64 0.02 9.79
N ALA A 136 4.80 0.62 9.48
CA ALA A 136 5.85 -0.02 8.70
C ALA A 136 6.48 -1.20 9.46
N ALA A 137 6.76 -1.05 10.76
CA ALA A 137 7.29 -2.12 11.59
C ALA A 137 6.31 -3.30 11.66
N THR A 138 5.03 -3.02 11.92
CA THR A 138 3.97 -4.04 11.95
C THR A 138 3.85 -4.79 10.60
N ALA A 139 3.92 -4.06 9.49
CA ALA A 139 3.85 -4.64 8.14
C ALA A 139 5.06 -5.55 7.84
N ILE A 140 6.25 -5.24 8.36
CA ILE A 140 7.46 -6.07 8.21
C ILE A 140 7.41 -7.28 9.17
N CYS A 141 6.96 -7.10 10.41
CA CYS A 141 6.84 -8.19 11.38
C CYS A 141 5.92 -9.33 10.90
N ALA A 142 4.83 -9.01 10.22
CA ALA A 142 3.86 -10.00 9.77
C ALA A 142 4.49 -11.07 8.85
N PRO A 143 5.13 -10.76 7.71
CA PRO A 143 5.77 -11.78 6.87
C PRO A 143 7.02 -12.40 7.52
N VAL A 144 7.75 -11.65 8.33
CA VAL A 144 8.91 -12.15 9.07
C VAL A 144 8.51 -13.24 10.06
N SER A 145 7.35 -13.15 10.70
CA SER A 145 6.85 -14.17 11.63
C SER A 145 6.57 -15.52 10.96
N TYR A 146 6.20 -15.53 9.68
CA TYR A 146 6.01 -16.76 8.90
C TYR A 146 7.32 -17.45 8.53
N THR A 147 8.45 -16.75 8.58
CA THR A 147 9.78 -17.32 8.31
C THR A 147 10.51 -17.84 9.54
N HIS A 148 9.81 -18.03 10.68
CA HIS A 148 10.34 -18.54 11.97
C HIS A 148 11.33 -17.59 12.65
N LEU A 149 11.18 -16.29 12.48
CA LEU A 149 11.93 -15.28 13.22
C LEU A 149 11.27 -15.05 14.59
N ARG A 150 12.09 -14.97 15.64
CA ARG A 150 11.65 -14.56 16.98
C ARG A 150 11.83 -13.05 17.11
N ALA A 151 10.71 -12.34 17.32
CA ALA A 151 10.76 -10.94 17.71
C ALA A 151 11.04 -10.85 19.22
N HIS A 152 11.96 -9.98 19.62
CA HIS A 152 12.18 -9.58 21.00
C HIS A 152 11.81 -8.10 21.11
N GLU A 153 10.78 -7.81 21.88
CA GLU A 153 10.43 -6.44 22.26
C GLU A 153 11.14 -6.09 23.57
N THR A 154 11.64 -4.87 23.68
CA THR A 154 12.18 -4.36 24.93
C THR A 154 11.05 -3.72 25.74
N PRO A 155 11.00 -3.90 27.09
CA PRO A 155 9.91 -3.39 27.93
C PRO A 155 9.74 -1.87 27.93
N GLU A 156 10.71 -1.14 27.36
CA GLU A 156 10.74 0.33 27.33
C GLU A 156 9.85 0.93 26.24
N HIS A 157 9.20 0.11 25.41
CA HIS A 157 8.35 0.53 24.30
C HIS A 157 6.91 -0.01 24.36
N LEU A 158 6.48 -0.50 25.52
CA LEU A 158 5.09 -0.89 25.79
C LEU A 158 4.30 0.25 26.43
#